data_60687cf642acf73508677ee68a2ce2b7
#
_entry.id   60687cf642acf73508677ee68a2ce2b7
#
_cell.length_a   1.000
_cell.length_b   1.000
_cell.length_c   1.000
_cell.angle_alpha   90.00
_cell.angle_beta   90.00
_cell.angle_gamma   90.00
#
_symmetry.space_group_name_H-M   'P 1'
#
loop_
_entity.id
_entity.type
_entity.pdbx_description
1 polymer ?
#
loop_
_entity_poly.entity_id
_entity_poly.type
_entity_poly.pdbx_seq_one_letter_code
_entity_poly.pdbx_strand_id
1 'polypeptide(L)'
;MFRIKCNFILMSFLLMVIMLITMTLSADPELEEEEIRAIDFLRYMDAEVKELRKKSLLATFNYDTNMTKINRKAMYTAITEGMKRTKELWNETKSFNWRTYKDADVKRQFWLRSNLGIEALPESQYKKLMKLTYEMRDILNNTKIPSFEDPVKAEITLDPDIKHVLATSSNQNELQHTYNEYVRLVGEKTKPLYKESVEIINDSAKLNGFADAGDEWLSTYEDSKFKLTAQNLYKDIKMLYALLHSYVRYKLRVKYGEVVSKNGPIPIHLTGGLHGDSFEHLYQLVKPFPEVADVDYDQEIIKQNYDTEKVLKLAEDFYVSLNMSELPELFWNHSVFQKPKDGEMSCVEKAYDIEPDDPRIKTCVKISREGLRQAHRDIGRIEYFLQFGDLPQVYRNWANEAFGEAVGNSIALSFMSLRHAKSINLTSSELSEEAHMNNAFYMLLQTLPFMTFAYAVDTWRWDVFNGNITEADYNCKWRKIVEDIQGLEAPTDRSSNGFDISTDYNLVSNVPYIRYFAGKILEYQFYRAMCLKSNEYVPHVFGKELYKCDFYGSVTAGNDLKAMLRLGSSKPWVEALHVLTGQNYLDSSAIMEYYKPVQMWLEDEIEKLNIPIGWIKSTKVCHQTKQEKSME
;
A
#
# COMPACT_ATOMS: atom_id res chain seq x y z
N MET A 1 -52.73 6.07 59.14
CA MET A 1 -52.46 6.68 57.84
C MET A 1 -51.02 6.38 57.31
N PHE A 2 -50.04 6.13 58.17
CA PHE A 2 -48.63 5.87 57.76
C PHE A 2 -48.39 4.45 57.23
N ARG A 3 -49.12 3.41 57.63
CA ARG A 3 -48.94 2.01 57.18
C ARG A 3 -49.45 1.74 55.78
N ILE A 4 -50.42 2.50 55.29
CA ILE A 4 -51.00 2.28 53.92
C ILE A 4 -50.12 2.90 52.83
N LYS A 5 -49.40 4.00 53.13
CA LYS A 5 -48.49 4.63 52.19
C LYS A 5 -47.20 3.80 51.95
N CYS A 6 -46.73 3.08 52.97
CA CYS A 6 -45.54 2.26 52.86
C CYS A 6 -45.74 1.03 52.00
N ASN A 7 -46.94 0.40 52.05
CA ASN A 7 -47.28 -0.74 51.22
C ASN A 7 -47.47 -0.37 49.74
N PHE A 8 -47.94 0.82 49.42
CA PHE A 8 -48.08 1.28 48.03
C PHE A 8 -46.71 1.57 47.39
N ILE A 9 -45.78 2.12 48.12
CA ILE A 9 -44.39 2.37 47.61
C ILE A 9 -43.66 1.03 47.41
N LEU A 10 -43.79 0.08 48.32
CA LEU A 10 -43.18 -1.24 48.20
C LEU A 10 -43.76 -2.03 47.02
N MET A 11 -45.07 -1.95 46.79
CA MET A 11 -45.75 -2.61 45.69
C MET A 11 -45.41 -1.98 44.31
N SER A 12 -45.23 -0.64 44.26
CA SER A 12 -44.75 0.06 43.06
C SER A 12 -43.27 -0.27 42.76
N PHE A 13 -42.43 -0.39 43.78
CA PHE A 13 -41.04 -0.78 43.62
C PHE A 13 -40.92 -2.24 43.17
N LEU A 14 -41.76 -3.16 43.71
CA LEU A 14 -41.80 -4.56 43.31
C LEU A 14 -42.33 -4.70 41.87
N LEU A 15 -43.33 -3.95 41.45
CA LEU A 15 -43.82 -3.90 40.06
C LEU A 15 -42.78 -3.30 39.11
N MET A 16 -42.01 -2.28 39.51
CA MET A 16 -40.94 -1.72 38.71
C MET A 16 -39.75 -2.70 38.57
N VAL A 17 -39.41 -3.41 39.64
CA VAL A 17 -38.39 -4.47 39.63
C VAL A 17 -38.85 -5.68 38.78
N ILE A 18 -40.12 -6.09 38.87
CA ILE A 18 -40.69 -7.15 38.03
C ILE A 18 -40.77 -6.68 36.57
N MET A 19 -41.13 -5.43 36.25
CA MET A 19 -41.06 -4.87 34.89
C MET A 19 -39.62 -4.77 34.37
N LEU A 20 -38.66 -4.39 35.20
CA LEU A 20 -37.25 -4.39 34.84
C LEU A 20 -36.71 -5.83 34.61
N ILE A 21 -37.10 -6.79 35.44
CA ILE A 21 -36.73 -8.20 35.28
C ILE A 21 -37.43 -8.83 34.05
N THR A 22 -38.69 -8.48 33.75
CA THR A 22 -39.36 -8.93 32.52
C THR A 22 -38.81 -8.24 31.27
N MET A 23 -38.33 -6.99 31.33
CA MET A 23 -37.62 -6.36 30.24
C MET A 23 -36.21 -6.92 30.02
N THR A 24 -35.55 -7.48 31.03
CA THR A 24 -34.24 -8.16 30.90
C THR A 24 -34.37 -9.63 30.50
N LEU A 25 -35.57 -10.23 30.55
CA LEU A 25 -35.83 -11.65 30.23
C LEU A 25 -36.57 -11.87 28.90
N SER A 26 -36.92 -10.84 28.16
CA SER A 26 -37.48 -10.99 26.80
C SER A 26 -36.38 -10.83 25.74
N ALA A 27 -35.38 -11.72 25.76
CA ALA A 27 -34.77 -12.12 24.53
C ALA A 27 -35.85 -12.77 23.68
N ASP A 28 -36.08 -12.30 22.46
CA ASP A 28 -37.01 -12.89 21.53
C ASP A 28 -36.54 -14.33 21.26
N PRO A 29 -37.30 -15.39 21.64
CA PRO A 29 -36.84 -16.77 21.45
C PRO A 29 -36.61 -17.10 19.98
N GLU A 30 -37.32 -16.46 19.05
CA GLU A 30 -37.11 -16.64 17.62
C GLU A 30 -35.78 -16.04 17.17
N LEU A 31 -35.38 -14.93 17.78
CA LEU A 31 -34.09 -14.31 17.49
C LEU A 31 -32.88 -15.13 18.03
N GLU A 32 -33.03 -15.74 19.20
CA GLU A 32 -32.00 -16.67 19.75
C GLU A 32 -31.88 -17.93 18.87
N GLU A 33 -32.97 -18.49 18.40
CA GLU A 33 -32.95 -19.65 17.50
C GLU A 33 -32.36 -19.30 16.14
N GLU A 34 -32.67 -18.09 15.60
CA GLU A 34 -32.06 -17.59 14.37
C GLU A 34 -30.54 -17.39 14.52
N GLU A 35 -30.08 -16.83 15.65
CA GLU A 35 -28.65 -16.62 15.92
C GLU A 35 -27.88 -17.95 16.03
N ILE A 36 -28.48 -19.00 16.61
CA ILE A 36 -27.90 -20.36 16.63
C ILE A 36 -27.76 -20.90 15.21
N ARG A 37 -28.82 -20.79 14.39
CA ARG A 37 -28.77 -21.22 12.98
C ARG A 37 -27.71 -20.42 12.19
N ALA A 38 -27.54 -19.13 12.49
CA ALA A 38 -26.54 -18.28 11.88
C ALA A 38 -25.11 -18.73 12.23
N ILE A 39 -24.86 -19.14 13.47
CA ILE A 39 -23.56 -19.69 13.90
C ILE A 39 -23.23 -20.98 13.12
N ASP A 40 -24.18 -21.90 13.01
CA ASP A 40 -23.98 -23.14 12.27
C ASP A 40 -23.77 -22.88 10.77
N PHE A 41 -24.52 -21.93 10.20
CA PHE A 41 -24.31 -21.51 8.83
C PHE A 41 -22.92 -20.88 8.60
N LEU A 42 -22.44 -20.03 9.52
CA LEU A 42 -21.11 -19.44 9.44
C LEU A 42 -20.00 -20.49 9.49
N ARG A 43 -20.14 -21.52 10.33
CA ARG A 43 -19.18 -22.65 10.39
C ARG A 43 -19.16 -23.44 9.08
N TYR A 44 -20.33 -23.73 8.54
CA TYR A 44 -20.46 -24.40 7.24
C TYR A 44 -19.83 -23.56 6.12
N MET A 45 -20.18 -22.27 6.05
CA MET A 45 -19.64 -21.35 5.05
C MET A 45 -18.11 -21.22 5.16
N ASP A 46 -17.58 -21.18 6.37
CA ASP A 46 -16.13 -21.06 6.60
C ASP A 46 -15.37 -22.26 6.06
N ALA A 47 -15.88 -23.47 6.29
CA ALA A 47 -15.30 -24.72 5.78
C ALA A 47 -15.34 -24.76 4.23
N GLU A 48 -16.48 -24.42 3.62
CA GLU A 48 -16.65 -24.36 2.15
C GLU A 48 -15.68 -23.34 1.53
N VAL A 49 -15.65 -22.11 2.06
CA VAL A 49 -14.81 -21.02 1.53
C VAL A 49 -13.32 -21.35 1.68
N LYS A 50 -12.93 -22.01 2.77
CA LYS A 50 -11.54 -22.48 2.97
C LYS A 50 -11.09 -23.38 1.82
N GLU A 51 -11.87 -24.39 1.47
CA GLU A 51 -11.53 -25.32 0.38
C GLU A 51 -11.51 -24.65 -1.00
N LEU A 52 -12.49 -23.78 -1.28
CA LEU A 52 -12.55 -23.02 -2.52
C LEU A 52 -11.35 -22.08 -2.67
N ARG A 53 -10.99 -21.37 -1.58
CA ARG A 53 -9.83 -20.47 -1.54
C ARG A 53 -8.53 -21.23 -1.78
N LYS A 54 -8.31 -22.34 -1.10
CA LYS A 54 -7.15 -23.21 -1.28
C LYS A 54 -7.00 -23.63 -2.74
N LYS A 55 -8.06 -24.15 -3.36
CA LYS A 55 -8.07 -24.56 -4.77
C LYS A 55 -7.72 -23.40 -5.71
N SER A 56 -8.32 -22.23 -5.50
CA SER A 56 -8.10 -21.03 -6.31
C SER A 56 -6.68 -20.48 -6.14
N LEU A 57 -6.15 -20.43 -4.92
CA LEU A 57 -4.80 -19.95 -4.63
C LEU A 57 -3.73 -20.87 -5.22
N LEU A 58 -3.88 -22.20 -5.09
CA LEU A 58 -2.98 -23.18 -5.70
C LEU A 58 -2.95 -23.06 -7.22
N ALA A 59 -4.12 -22.96 -7.85
CA ALA A 59 -4.21 -22.79 -9.31
C ALA A 59 -3.60 -21.46 -9.76
N THR A 60 -3.78 -20.39 -8.98
CA THR A 60 -3.19 -19.08 -9.23
C THR A 60 -1.67 -19.12 -9.06
N PHE A 61 -1.16 -19.73 -7.99
CA PHE A 61 0.27 -19.90 -7.76
C PHE A 61 0.93 -20.67 -8.92
N ASN A 62 0.31 -21.78 -9.35
CA ASN A 62 0.81 -22.58 -10.48
C ASN A 62 0.86 -21.79 -11.79
N TYR A 63 -0.13 -20.90 -12.02
CA TYR A 63 -0.09 -20.02 -13.19
C TYR A 63 0.96 -18.92 -13.03
N ASP A 64 1.02 -18.26 -11.90
CA ASP A 64 1.92 -17.12 -11.66
C ASP A 64 3.41 -17.54 -11.67
N THR A 65 3.70 -18.82 -11.37
CA THR A 65 5.06 -19.39 -11.41
C THR A 65 5.39 -20.08 -12.74
N ASN A 66 4.38 -20.42 -13.55
CA ASN A 66 4.54 -21.02 -14.86
C ASN A 66 3.38 -20.62 -15.79
N MET A 67 3.55 -19.53 -16.54
CA MET A 67 2.51 -18.83 -17.30
C MET A 67 2.16 -19.54 -18.61
N THR A 68 1.67 -20.78 -18.53
CA THR A 68 1.19 -21.55 -19.68
C THR A 68 -0.30 -21.37 -19.95
N LYS A 69 -0.75 -21.68 -21.18
CA LYS A 69 -2.19 -21.68 -21.51
C LYS A 69 -2.97 -22.70 -20.67
N ILE A 70 -2.35 -23.82 -20.30
CA ILE A 70 -2.97 -24.88 -19.47
C ILE A 70 -3.19 -24.35 -18.05
N ASN A 71 -2.15 -23.81 -17.41
CA ASN A 71 -2.23 -23.25 -16.06
C ASN A 71 -3.19 -22.07 -16.01
N ARG A 72 -3.20 -21.21 -17.04
CA ARG A 72 -4.17 -20.10 -17.15
C ARG A 72 -5.62 -20.62 -17.15
N LYS A 73 -5.90 -21.65 -17.95
CA LYS A 73 -7.24 -22.26 -18.00
C LYS A 73 -7.62 -22.86 -16.64
N ALA A 74 -6.70 -23.59 -15.99
CA ALA A 74 -6.94 -24.18 -14.68
C ALA A 74 -7.23 -23.11 -13.61
N MET A 75 -6.46 -22.01 -13.60
CA MET A 75 -6.68 -20.86 -12.71
C MET A 75 -8.07 -20.24 -12.93
N TYR A 76 -8.42 -19.91 -14.18
CA TYR A 76 -9.73 -19.34 -14.48
C TYR A 76 -10.89 -20.28 -14.08
N THR A 77 -10.74 -21.58 -14.28
CA THR A 77 -11.75 -22.55 -13.88
C THR A 77 -11.92 -22.56 -12.37
N ALA A 78 -10.82 -22.66 -11.61
CA ALA A 78 -10.87 -22.69 -10.14
C ALA A 78 -11.46 -21.39 -9.55
N ILE A 79 -11.05 -20.23 -10.07
CA ILE A 79 -11.58 -18.92 -9.66
C ILE A 79 -13.07 -18.82 -9.97
N THR A 80 -13.50 -19.18 -11.19
CA THR A 80 -14.92 -19.06 -11.60
C THR A 80 -15.83 -19.98 -10.79
N GLU A 81 -15.40 -21.23 -10.53
CA GLU A 81 -16.13 -22.17 -9.66
C GLU A 81 -16.22 -21.62 -8.22
N GLY A 82 -15.09 -21.13 -7.69
CA GLY A 82 -15.05 -20.53 -6.36
C GLY A 82 -15.99 -19.33 -6.24
N MET A 83 -15.92 -18.38 -7.17
CA MET A 83 -16.79 -17.21 -7.21
C MET A 83 -18.27 -17.58 -7.25
N LYS A 84 -18.65 -18.53 -8.10
CA LYS A 84 -20.04 -18.96 -8.20
C LYS A 84 -20.56 -19.46 -6.86
N ARG A 85 -19.80 -20.35 -6.20
CA ARG A 85 -20.19 -20.92 -4.91
C ARG A 85 -20.16 -19.89 -3.79
N THR A 86 -19.14 -19.03 -3.72
CA THR A 86 -19.06 -17.94 -2.74
C THR A 86 -20.25 -16.98 -2.89
N LYS A 87 -20.67 -16.69 -4.13
CA LYS A 87 -21.82 -15.83 -4.39
C LYS A 87 -23.15 -16.48 -3.97
N GLU A 88 -23.32 -17.79 -4.14
CA GLU A 88 -24.46 -18.53 -3.60
C GLU A 88 -24.54 -18.38 -2.09
N LEU A 89 -23.45 -18.66 -1.38
CA LEU A 89 -23.32 -18.53 0.08
C LEU A 89 -23.56 -17.08 0.53
N TRP A 90 -23.01 -16.10 -0.17
CA TRP A 90 -23.26 -14.68 0.11
C TRP A 90 -24.74 -14.29 -0.01
N ASN A 91 -25.48 -14.85 -0.99
CA ASN A 91 -26.90 -14.61 -1.10
C ASN A 91 -27.67 -15.23 0.08
N GLU A 92 -27.22 -16.39 0.60
CA GLU A 92 -27.78 -17.00 1.79
C GLU A 92 -27.57 -16.12 3.04
N THR A 93 -26.41 -15.40 3.18
CA THR A 93 -26.18 -14.49 4.31
C THR A 93 -27.25 -13.38 4.40
N LYS A 94 -27.87 -12.99 3.28
CA LYS A 94 -28.89 -11.94 3.24
C LYS A 94 -30.19 -12.33 3.89
N SER A 95 -30.43 -13.64 4.12
CA SER A 95 -31.62 -14.13 4.81
C SER A 95 -31.57 -13.97 6.33
N PHE A 96 -30.38 -13.67 6.87
CA PHE A 96 -30.14 -13.50 8.30
C PHE A 96 -30.23 -12.03 8.73
N ASN A 97 -30.96 -11.76 9.82
CA ASN A 97 -31.09 -10.41 10.39
C ASN A 97 -29.93 -10.09 11.36
N TRP A 98 -28.70 -10.40 10.95
CA TRP A 98 -27.49 -10.41 11.76
C TRP A 98 -27.20 -9.09 12.50
N ARG A 99 -27.71 -7.95 12.02
CA ARG A 99 -27.51 -6.65 12.67
C ARG A 99 -28.17 -6.57 14.04
N THR A 100 -29.18 -7.40 14.30
CA THR A 100 -29.93 -7.47 15.56
C THR A 100 -29.37 -8.48 16.55
N TYR A 101 -28.45 -9.36 16.14
CA TYR A 101 -27.85 -10.39 16.99
C TYR A 101 -27.11 -9.79 18.19
N LYS A 102 -26.95 -10.58 19.26
CA LYS A 102 -26.27 -10.16 20.48
C LYS A 102 -24.75 -10.41 20.39
N ASP A 103 -24.38 -11.53 19.79
CA ASP A 103 -22.98 -11.93 19.66
C ASP A 103 -22.22 -11.00 18.71
N ALA A 104 -21.19 -10.33 19.24
CA ALA A 104 -20.37 -9.38 18.50
C ALA A 104 -19.49 -10.08 17.46
N ASP A 105 -19.04 -11.32 17.72
CA ASP A 105 -18.25 -12.10 16.79
C ASP A 105 -19.09 -12.54 15.58
N VAL A 106 -20.29 -13.03 15.82
CA VAL A 106 -21.24 -13.39 14.76
C VAL A 106 -21.55 -12.18 13.88
N LYS A 107 -21.83 -11.02 14.49
CA LYS A 107 -22.05 -9.77 13.73
C LYS A 107 -20.86 -9.41 12.86
N ARG A 108 -19.63 -9.50 13.43
CA ARG A 108 -18.42 -9.17 12.69
C ARG A 108 -18.18 -10.11 11.51
N GLN A 109 -18.42 -11.40 11.71
CA GLN A 109 -18.31 -12.38 10.62
C GLN A 109 -19.28 -12.08 9.47
N PHE A 110 -20.55 -11.77 9.77
CA PHE A 110 -21.52 -11.35 8.75
C PHE A 110 -21.14 -10.04 8.08
N TRP A 111 -20.64 -9.07 8.86
CA TRP A 111 -20.21 -7.77 8.32
C TRP A 111 -19.07 -7.94 7.31
N LEU A 112 -18.03 -8.70 7.64
CA LEU A 112 -16.92 -8.97 6.73
C LEU A 112 -17.38 -9.71 5.45
N ARG A 113 -18.35 -10.61 5.58
CA ARG A 113 -18.92 -11.36 4.44
C ARG A 113 -19.97 -10.56 3.66
N SER A 114 -20.41 -9.41 4.14
CA SER A 114 -21.44 -8.61 3.45
C SER A 114 -20.94 -7.95 2.17
N ASN A 115 -19.62 -7.78 2.01
CA ASN A 115 -19.00 -7.22 0.82
C ASN A 115 -18.21 -8.31 0.07
N LEU A 116 -18.59 -8.60 -1.17
CA LEU A 116 -17.87 -9.51 -2.07
C LEU A 116 -16.92 -8.78 -3.04
N GLY A 117 -16.87 -7.45 -3.02
CA GLY A 117 -16.12 -6.71 -4.01
C GLY A 117 -16.58 -7.06 -5.44
N ILE A 118 -15.65 -7.12 -6.36
CA ILE A 118 -15.91 -7.40 -7.79
C ILE A 118 -16.51 -8.80 -8.06
N GLU A 119 -16.44 -9.72 -7.10
CA GLU A 119 -17.06 -11.04 -7.22
C GLU A 119 -18.61 -10.97 -7.16
N ALA A 120 -19.18 -9.86 -6.69
CA ALA A 120 -20.62 -9.60 -6.75
C ALA A 120 -21.16 -9.42 -8.18
N LEU A 121 -20.28 -9.08 -9.14
CA LEU A 121 -20.65 -8.85 -10.54
C LEU A 121 -21.26 -10.10 -11.21
N PRO A 122 -22.13 -9.93 -12.22
CA PRO A 122 -22.44 -10.99 -13.17
C PRO A 122 -21.17 -11.50 -13.85
N GLU A 123 -21.12 -12.80 -14.16
CA GLU A 123 -19.91 -13.44 -14.73
C GLU A 123 -19.40 -12.74 -16.00
N SER A 124 -20.32 -12.28 -16.86
CA SER A 124 -19.97 -11.54 -18.08
C SER A 124 -19.26 -10.22 -17.81
N GLN A 125 -19.74 -9.45 -16.81
CA GLN A 125 -19.14 -8.18 -16.40
C GLN A 125 -17.78 -8.41 -15.70
N TYR A 126 -17.68 -9.42 -14.84
CA TYR A 126 -16.41 -9.81 -14.23
C TYR A 126 -15.36 -10.17 -15.27
N LYS A 127 -15.71 -11.05 -16.24
CA LYS A 127 -14.79 -11.40 -17.34
C LYS A 127 -14.38 -10.18 -18.17
N LYS A 128 -15.32 -9.27 -18.42
CA LYS A 128 -15.03 -8.02 -19.13
C LYS A 128 -14.06 -7.13 -18.36
N LEU A 129 -14.26 -6.94 -17.05
CA LEU A 129 -13.35 -6.17 -16.20
C LEU A 129 -11.94 -6.77 -16.19
N MET A 130 -11.83 -8.10 -16.04
CA MET A 130 -10.54 -8.78 -16.09
C MET A 130 -9.84 -8.61 -17.45
N LYS A 131 -10.60 -8.67 -18.54
CA LYS A 131 -10.07 -8.44 -19.89
C LYS A 131 -9.54 -7.02 -20.05
N LEU A 132 -10.32 -6.00 -19.64
CA LEU A 132 -9.91 -4.59 -19.71
C LEU A 132 -8.62 -4.33 -18.88
N THR A 133 -8.56 -4.88 -17.67
CA THR A 133 -7.38 -4.78 -16.81
C THR A 133 -6.16 -5.42 -17.47
N TYR A 134 -6.35 -6.57 -18.10
CA TYR A 134 -5.26 -7.28 -18.80
C TYR A 134 -4.77 -6.48 -20.01
N GLU A 135 -5.68 -5.95 -20.82
CA GLU A 135 -5.36 -5.13 -22.00
C GLU A 135 -4.60 -3.85 -21.60
N MET A 136 -5.01 -3.17 -20.54
CA MET A 136 -4.29 -1.99 -20.06
C MET A 136 -2.88 -2.32 -19.57
N ARG A 137 -2.71 -3.43 -18.83
CA ARG A 137 -1.37 -3.91 -18.41
C ARG A 137 -0.49 -4.30 -19.58
N ASP A 138 -1.06 -4.94 -20.59
CA ASP A 138 -0.35 -5.32 -21.80
C ASP A 138 0.13 -4.10 -22.58
N ILE A 139 -0.74 -3.09 -22.74
CA ILE A 139 -0.38 -1.79 -23.33
C ILE A 139 0.79 -1.15 -22.55
N LEU A 140 0.73 -1.14 -21.22
CA LEU A 140 1.78 -0.59 -20.37
C LEU A 140 3.13 -1.25 -20.65
N ASN A 141 3.16 -2.58 -20.59
CA ASN A 141 4.41 -3.33 -20.62
C ASN A 141 5.00 -3.41 -22.05
N ASN A 142 4.16 -3.41 -23.09
CA ASN A 142 4.57 -3.69 -24.46
C ASN A 142 4.53 -2.46 -25.38
N THR A 143 4.15 -1.28 -24.88
CA THR A 143 4.24 -0.05 -25.69
C THR A 143 5.69 0.30 -25.92
N LYS A 144 6.06 0.42 -27.18
CA LYS A 144 7.36 0.83 -27.65
C LYS A 144 7.36 2.29 -28.06
N ILE A 145 8.45 2.97 -27.77
CA ILE A 145 8.70 4.35 -28.23
C ILE A 145 10.02 4.42 -29.00
N PRO A 146 10.17 5.37 -29.94
CA PRO A 146 11.46 5.62 -30.58
C PRO A 146 12.52 6.02 -29.55
N SER A 147 13.73 5.46 -29.66
CA SER A 147 14.88 5.92 -28.87
C SER A 147 15.23 7.38 -29.26
N PHE A 148 15.65 8.17 -28.28
CA PHE A 148 16.11 9.54 -28.54
C PHE A 148 17.39 9.60 -29.39
N GLU A 149 18.30 8.65 -29.19
CA GLU A 149 19.59 8.61 -29.90
C GLU A 149 19.46 8.10 -31.34
N ASP A 150 18.62 7.10 -31.60
CA ASP A 150 18.39 6.54 -32.93
C ASP A 150 16.89 6.22 -33.16
N PRO A 151 16.08 7.26 -33.44
CA PRO A 151 14.62 7.10 -33.54
C PRO A 151 14.17 6.23 -34.72
N VAL A 152 15.05 5.97 -35.70
CA VAL A 152 14.71 5.20 -36.91
C VAL A 152 14.99 3.72 -36.73
N LYS A 153 15.99 3.36 -35.95
CA LYS A 153 16.48 1.96 -35.85
C LYS A 153 16.20 1.30 -34.51
N ALA A 154 16.03 2.09 -33.44
CA ALA A 154 15.87 1.57 -32.09
C ALA A 154 14.52 1.95 -31.50
N GLU A 155 13.78 0.94 -31.02
CA GLU A 155 12.60 1.08 -30.19
C GLU A 155 12.92 0.61 -28.77
N ILE A 156 12.48 1.36 -27.76
CA ILE A 156 12.69 1.04 -26.37
C ILE A 156 11.36 0.78 -25.65
N THR A 157 11.40 -0.12 -24.66
CA THR A 157 10.26 -0.56 -23.86
C THR A 157 10.34 -0.07 -22.43
N LEU A 158 9.23 -0.18 -21.67
CA LEU A 158 9.17 0.30 -20.28
C LEU A 158 10.29 -0.30 -19.43
N ASP A 159 10.44 -1.62 -19.45
CA ASP A 159 11.42 -2.34 -18.63
C ASP A 159 12.34 -3.20 -19.53
N PRO A 160 13.67 -3.03 -19.52
CA PRO A 160 14.38 -2.10 -18.61
C PRO A 160 14.58 -0.67 -19.14
N ASP A 161 14.40 -0.41 -20.43
CA ASP A 161 15.01 0.71 -21.15
C ASP A 161 14.53 2.08 -20.67
N ILE A 162 13.21 2.34 -20.72
CA ILE A 162 12.63 3.65 -20.33
C ILE A 162 12.92 3.94 -18.86
N LYS A 163 12.77 2.94 -17.98
CA LYS A 163 13.11 3.09 -16.56
C LYS A 163 14.59 3.44 -16.37
N HIS A 164 15.47 2.79 -17.11
CA HIS A 164 16.90 3.05 -17.05
C HIS A 164 17.23 4.48 -17.51
N VAL A 165 16.68 4.90 -18.66
CA VAL A 165 16.88 6.28 -19.17
C VAL A 165 16.42 7.30 -18.15
N LEU A 166 15.19 7.17 -17.62
CA LEU A 166 14.66 8.14 -16.65
C LEU A 166 15.47 8.19 -15.35
N ALA A 167 16.01 7.06 -14.92
CA ALA A 167 16.80 6.95 -13.69
C ALA A 167 18.23 7.47 -13.82
N THR A 168 18.86 7.35 -15.00
CA THR A 168 20.32 7.52 -15.13
C THR A 168 20.76 8.62 -16.09
N SER A 169 19.92 8.98 -17.09
CA SER A 169 20.31 10.03 -18.03
C SER A 169 20.40 11.39 -17.36
N SER A 170 21.39 12.17 -17.79
CA SER A 170 21.53 13.58 -17.45
C SER A 170 21.17 14.52 -18.61
N ASN A 171 20.79 13.96 -19.76
CA ASN A 171 20.34 14.74 -20.92
C ASN A 171 18.85 15.09 -20.78
N GLN A 172 18.57 16.34 -20.49
CA GLN A 172 17.21 16.84 -20.28
C GLN A 172 16.30 16.63 -21.50
N ASN A 173 16.81 16.72 -22.73
CA ASN A 173 16.00 16.53 -23.94
C ASN A 173 15.63 15.04 -24.13
N GLU A 174 16.53 14.12 -23.81
CA GLU A 174 16.27 12.69 -23.82
C GLU A 174 15.21 12.30 -22.77
N LEU A 175 15.37 12.79 -21.54
CA LEU A 175 14.40 12.59 -20.46
C LEU A 175 13.00 13.12 -20.86
N GLN A 176 12.94 14.32 -21.44
CA GLN A 176 11.69 14.91 -21.91
C GLN A 176 11.05 14.11 -23.05
N HIS A 177 11.84 13.69 -24.05
CA HIS A 177 11.37 12.88 -25.18
C HIS A 177 10.80 11.54 -24.67
N THR A 178 11.60 10.81 -23.89
CA THR A 178 11.25 9.49 -23.35
C THR A 178 9.95 9.57 -22.52
N TYR A 179 9.84 10.55 -21.63
CA TYR A 179 8.65 10.76 -20.83
C TYR A 179 7.42 11.07 -21.70
N ASN A 180 7.53 12.06 -22.59
CA ASN A 180 6.40 12.53 -23.38
C ASN A 180 5.85 11.47 -24.32
N GLU A 181 6.71 10.77 -25.07
CA GLU A 181 6.28 9.74 -26.02
C GLU A 181 5.63 8.55 -25.32
N TYR A 182 6.22 8.08 -24.23
CA TYR A 182 5.66 6.96 -23.51
C TYR A 182 4.29 7.27 -22.90
N VAL A 183 4.20 8.38 -22.16
CA VAL A 183 2.96 8.81 -21.51
C VAL A 183 1.85 9.06 -22.53
N ARG A 184 2.18 9.68 -23.69
CA ARG A 184 1.23 9.92 -24.77
C ARG A 184 0.67 8.62 -25.36
N LEU A 185 1.54 7.70 -25.79
CA LEU A 185 1.14 6.45 -26.47
C LEU A 185 0.37 5.50 -25.56
N VAL A 186 0.76 5.41 -24.29
CA VAL A 186 0.04 4.62 -23.32
C VAL A 186 -1.32 5.24 -22.99
N GLY A 187 -1.33 6.57 -22.73
CA GLY A 187 -2.54 7.28 -22.35
C GLY A 187 -3.64 7.24 -23.40
N GLU A 188 -3.28 7.45 -24.67
CA GLU A 188 -4.23 7.40 -25.79
C GLU A 188 -4.94 6.04 -25.90
N LYS A 189 -4.22 4.94 -25.66
CA LYS A 189 -4.75 3.58 -25.77
C LYS A 189 -5.54 3.13 -24.53
N THR A 190 -5.13 3.54 -23.35
CA THR A 190 -5.69 3.06 -22.08
C THR A 190 -6.90 3.84 -21.62
N LYS A 191 -7.03 5.11 -21.99
CA LYS A 191 -8.11 6.00 -21.53
C LYS A 191 -9.52 5.43 -21.72
N PRO A 192 -9.93 4.95 -22.92
CA PRO A 192 -11.27 4.38 -23.12
C PRO A 192 -11.47 3.08 -22.34
N LEU A 193 -10.43 2.27 -22.19
CA LEU A 193 -10.49 1.02 -21.40
C LEU A 193 -10.67 1.31 -19.91
N TYR A 194 -9.98 2.33 -19.40
CA TYR A 194 -10.10 2.72 -18.00
C TYR A 194 -11.50 3.27 -17.70
N LYS A 195 -12.08 4.12 -18.56
CA LYS A 195 -13.46 4.59 -18.42
C LYS A 195 -14.43 3.42 -18.26
N GLU A 196 -14.34 2.45 -19.16
CA GLU A 196 -15.22 1.29 -19.12
C GLU A 196 -15.01 0.44 -17.86
N SER A 197 -13.78 0.31 -17.39
CA SER A 197 -13.48 -0.38 -16.12
C SER A 197 -14.06 0.34 -14.92
N VAL A 198 -14.04 1.67 -14.87
CA VAL A 198 -14.65 2.50 -13.81
C VAL A 198 -16.15 2.25 -13.71
N GLU A 199 -16.85 2.20 -14.85
CA GLU A 199 -18.30 1.92 -14.88
C GLU A 199 -18.60 0.56 -14.26
N ILE A 200 -17.87 -0.50 -14.63
CA ILE A 200 -18.06 -1.85 -14.12
C ILE A 200 -17.73 -1.95 -12.61
N ILE A 201 -16.68 -1.28 -12.16
CA ILE A 201 -16.27 -1.28 -10.75
C ILE A 201 -17.35 -0.56 -9.90
N ASN A 202 -17.88 0.56 -10.37
CA ASN A 202 -18.99 1.24 -9.70
C ASN A 202 -20.27 0.38 -9.66
N ASP A 203 -20.55 -0.40 -10.69
CA ASP A 203 -21.65 -1.36 -10.67
C ASP A 203 -21.44 -2.45 -9.61
N SER A 204 -20.19 -2.92 -9.45
CA SER A 204 -19.82 -3.83 -8.36
C SER A 204 -20.10 -3.22 -6.98
N ALA A 205 -19.64 -2.00 -6.75
CA ALA A 205 -19.85 -1.32 -5.47
C ALA A 205 -21.33 -1.18 -5.12
N LYS A 206 -22.19 -0.83 -6.10
CA LYS A 206 -23.64 -0.76 -5.92
C LYS A 206 -24.27 -2.12 -5.55
N LEU A 207 -23.78 -3.22 -6.14
CA LEU A 207 -24.24 -4.58 -5.80
C LEU A 207 -23.89 -4.95 -4.35
N ASN A 208 -22.81 -4.40 -3.81
CA ASN A 208 -22.39 -4.55 -2.41
C ASN A 208 -23.02 -3.50 -1.46
N GLY A 209 -23.86 -2.60 -1.98
CA GLY A 209 -24.60 -1.62 -1.17
C GLY A 209 -23.89 -0.29 -0.94
N PHE A 210 -22.83 0.01 -1.70
CA PHE A 210 -22.09 1.27 -1.64
C PHE A 210 -22.55 2.25 -2.74
N ALA A 211 -22.29 3.54 -2.57
CA ALA A 211 -22.62 4.55 -3.55
C ALA A 211 -21.73 4.46 -4.81
N ASP A 212 -20.43 4.26 -4.60
CA ASP A 212 -19.40 4.11 -5.63
C ASP A 212 -18.23 3.25 -5.13
N ALA A 213 -17.28 2.99 -6.00
CA ALA A 213 -16.10 2.18 -5.68
C ALA A 213 -15.17 2.85 -4.65
N GLY A 214 -15.15 4.17 -4.57
CA GLY A 214 -14.38 4.90 -3.58
C GLY A 214 -14.91 4.65 -2.17
N ASP A 215 -16.22 4.65 -1.99
CA ASP A 215 -16.86 4.35 -0.70
C ASP A 215 -16.68 2.87 -0.32
N GLU A 216 -16.76 1.94 -1.30
CA GLU A 216 -16.50 0.52 -1.06
C GLU A 216 -15.07 0.28 -0.56
N TRP A 217 -14.06 0.86 -1.23
CA TRP A 217 -12.66 0.70 -0.84
C TRP A 217 -12.34 1.28 0.53
N LEU A 218 -12.97 2.40 0.89
CA LEU A 218 -12.79 3.04 2.18
C LEU A 218 -13.51 2.31 3.32
N SER A 219 -14.48 1.46 3.03
CA SER A 219 -15.22 0.69 4.05
C SER A 219 -14.32 -0.21 4.89
N THR A 220 -13.18 -0.67 4.33
CA THR A 220 -12.20 -1.50 5.04
C THR A 220 -11.49 -0.78 6.19
N TYR A 221 -11.54 0.55 6.21
CA TYR A 221 -10.98 1.36 7.31
C TYR A 221 -11.98 1.57 8.47
N GLU A 222 -13.21 1.11 8.34
CA GLU A 222 -14.25 1.20 9.38
C GLU A 222 -14.45 2.64 9.94
N ASP A 223 -14.12 3.65 9.15
CA ASP A 223 -14.21 5.06 9.48
C ASP A 223 -14.92 5.85 8.37
N SER A 224 -16.14 6.32 8.66
CA SER A 224 -16.92 7.12 7.71
C SER A 224 -16.30 8.47 7.35
N LYS A 225 -15.28 8.91 8.11
CA LYS A 225 -14.55 10.17 7.89
C LYS A 225 -13.13 9.95 7.37
N PHE A 226 -12.81 8.76 6.89
CA PHE A 226 -11.44 8.39 6.52
C PHE A 226 -10.83 9.34 5.46
N LYS A 227 -11.62 9.84 4.50
CA LYS A 227 -11.15 10.88 3.54
C LYS A 227 -10.63 12.13 4.27
N LEU A 228 -11.31 12.56 5.33
CA LEU A 228 -10.89 13.71 6.15
C LEU A 228 -9.66 13.36 6.99
N THR A 229 -9.59 12.16 7.55
CA THR A 229 -8.43 11.64 8.28
C THR A 229 -7.20 11.67 7.37
N ALA A 230 -7.28 11.12 6.14
CA ALA A 230 -6.19 11.15 5.17
C ALA A 230 -5.78 12.58 4.78
N GLN A 231 -6.74 13.49 4.60
CA GLN A 231 -6.46 14.90 4.32
C GLN A 231 -5.68 15.59 5.45
N ASN A 232 -6.02 15.30 6.71
CA ASN A 232 -5.32 15.89 7.86
C ASN A 232 -3.90 15.33 7.97
N LEU A 233 -3.72 14.02 7.82
CA LEU A 233 -2.40 13.39 7.80
C LEU A 233 -1.51 13.96 6.68
N TYR A 234 -2.08 14.21 5.48
CA TYR A 234 -1.34 14.89 4.41
C TYR A 234 -0.94 16.32 4.81
N LYS A 235 -1.83 17.08 5.47
CA LYS A 235 -1.49 18.44 5.95
C LYS A 235 -0.32 18.43 6.94
N ASP A 236 -0.24 17.42 7.81
CA ASP A 236 0.82 17.30 8.80
C ASP A 236 2.20 17.11 8.14
N ILE A 237 2.29 16.28 7.10
CA ILE A 237 3.56 16.01 6.40
C ILE A 237 3.89 17.05 5.31
N LYS A 238 2.93 17.89 4.92
CA LYS A 238 3.05 18.82 3.78
C LYS A 238 4.23 19.77 3.91
N MET A 239 4.50 20.29 5.11
CA MET A 239 5.61 21.23 5.31
C MET A 239 6.96 20.54 5.08
N LEU A 240 7.15 19.35 5.63
CA LEU A 240 8.38 18.58 5.44
C LEU A 240 8.59 18.23 3.96
N TYR A 241 7.51 17.85 3.25
CA TYR A 241 7.57 17.65 1.81
C TYR A 241 7.93 18.93 1.04
N ALA A 242 7.36 20.08 1.42
CA ALA A 242 7.66 21.36 0.78
C ALA A 242 9.13 21.79 0.95
N LEU A 243 9.73 21.51 2.12
CA LEU A 243 11.17 21.73 2.35
C LEU A 243 12.00 20.83 1.44
N LEU A 244 11.72 19.52 1.42
CA LEU A 244 12.39 18.56 0.54
C LEU A 244 12.28 18.96 -0.93
N HIS A 245 11.06 19.23 -1.40
CA HIS A 245 10.78 19.66 -2.78
C HIS A 245 11.59 20.91 -3.14
N SER A 246 11.61 21.93 -2.27
CA SER A 246 12.31 23.20 -2.53
C SER A 246 13.81 23.01 -2.63
N TYR A 247 14.39 22.18 -1.77
CA TYR A 247 15.82 21.84 -1.82
C TYR A 247 16.17 21.04 -3.08
N VAL A 248 15.39 19.99 -3.42
CA VAL A 248 15.57 19.21 -4.65
C VAL A 248 15.43 20.09 -5.89
N ARG A 249 14.43 20.93 -5.95
CA ARG A 249 14.24 21.91 -7.03
C ARG A 249 15.45 22.82 -7.20
N TYR A 250 16.01 23.34 -6.12
CA TYR A 250 17.22 24.17 -6.16
C TYR A 250 18.40 23.42 -6.76
N LYS A 251 18.65 22.19 -6.33
CA LYS A 251 19.75 21.34 -6.84
C LYS A 251 19.55 20.99 -8.32
N LEU A 252 18.33 20.68 -8.72
CA LEU A 252 17.99 20.45 -10.12
C LEU A 252 18.18 21.73 -10.97
N ARG A 253 17.81 22.90 -10.43
CA ARG A 253 18.06 24.17 -11.12
C ARG A 253 19.56 24.46 -11.28
N VAL A 254 20.38 24.14 -10.29
CA VAL A 254 21.84 24.27 -10.42
C VAL A 254 22.37 23.37 -11.54
N LYS A 255 21.81 22.16 -11.72
CA LYS A 255 22.21 21.20 -12.75
C LYS A 255 21.69 21.57 -14.15
N TYR A 256 20.42 21.94 -14.25
CA TYR A 256 19.69 22.09 -15.53
C TYR A 256 19.37 23.55 -15.90
N GLY A 257 19.75 24.52 -15.08
CA GLY A 257 19.53 25.95 -15.35
C GLY A 257 18.05 26.36 -15.35
N GLU A 258 17.69 27.23 -16.28
CA GLU A 258 16.34 27.85 -16.37
C GLU A 258 15.21 26.87 -16.73
N VAL A 259 15.51 25.66 -17.15
CA VAL A 259 14.51 24.59 -17.35
C VAL A 259 13.73 24.30 -16.06
N VAL A 260 14.39 24.48 -14.92
CA VAL A 260 13.78 24.35 -13.60
C VAL A 260 13.50 25.73 -13.02
N SER A 261 12.23 26.05 -12.79
CA SER A 261 11.82 27.32 -12.21
C SER A 261 12.46 27.57 -10.84
N LYS A 262 12.78 28.84 -10.51
CA LYS A 262 13.30 29.19 -9.18
C LYS A 262 12.30 28.92 -8.06
N ASN A 263 11.00 29.10 -8.32
CA ASN A 263 9.93 29.04 -7.33
C ASN A 263 8.65 28.36 -7.86
N GLY A 264 8.72 27.68 -9.00
CA GLY A 264 7.60 26.91 -9.58
C GLY A 264 7.67 25.42 -9.23
N PRO A 265 6.84 24.60 -9.87
CA PRO A 265 6.92 23.15 -9.77
C PRO A 265 8.22 22.59 -10.36
N ILE A 266 8.56 21.34 -10.00
CA ILE A 266 9.64 20.58 -10.64
C ILE A 266 9.10 19.90 -11.89
N PRO A 267 9.80 20.00 -13.06
CA PRO A 267 9.46 19.20 -14.24
C PRO A 267 9.59 17.71 -13.96
N ILE A 268 8.49 16.96 -14.08
CA ILE A 268 8.38 15.57 -13.61
C ILE A 268 9.40 14.61 -14.24
N HIS A 269 9.80 14.82 -15.50
CA HIS A 269 10.81 14.02 -16.20
C HIS A 269 12.23 14.14 -15.60
N LEU A 270 12.46 15.10 -14.71
CA LEU A 270 13.74 15.29 -14.00
C LEU A 270 13.77 14.63 -12.62
N THR A 271 12.71 13.93 -12.23
CA THR A 271 12.61 13.31 -10.89
C THR A 271 13.20 11.89 -10.80
N GLY A 272 13.59 11.31 -11.94
CA GLY A 272 14.17 9.96 -11.99
C GLY A 272 13.14 8.85 -12.28
N GLY A 273 11.87 9.19 -12.52
CA GLY A 273 10.80 8.24 -12.81
C GLY A 273 9.62 8.88 -13.55
N LEU A 274 8.55 8.09 -13.75
CA LEU A 274 7.36 8.53 -14.50
C LEU A 274 6.39 9.36 -13.66
N HIS A 275 6.38 9.20 -12.33
CA HIS A 275 5.31 9.71 -11.49
C HIS A 275 5.79 10.69 -10.40
N GLY A 276 7.12 10.85 -10.26
CA GLY A 276 7.69 11.63 -9.17
C GLY A 276 7.33 11.06 -7.79
N ASP A 277 7.11 9.76 -7.73
CA ASP A 277 6.82 8.96 -6.54
C ASP A 277 8.07 8.58 -5.75
N SER A 278 9.26 8.82 -6.30
CA SER A 278 10.55 8.70 -5.62
C SER A 278 11.54 9.71 -6.19
N PHE A 279 12.41 10.23 -5.34
CA PHE A 279 13.55 11.07 -5.71
C PHE A 279 14.89 10.37 -5.43
N GLU A 280 14.89 9.05 -5.22
CA GLU A 280 16.08 8.29 -4.84
C GLU A 280 17.21 8.36 -5.87
N HIS A 281 16.86 8.39 -7.17
CA HIS A 281 17.85 8.52 -8.27
C HIS A 281 18.58 9.88 -8.28
N LEU A 282 18.05 10.85 -7.55
CA LEU A 282 18.68 12.16 -7.35
C LEU A 282 19.63 12.20 -6.15
N TYR A 283 19.72 11.11 -5.35
CA TYR A 283 20.41 11.10 -4.07
C TYR A 283 21.83 11.67 -4.14
N GLN A 284 22.65 11.24 -5.10
CA GLN A 284 24.03 11.73 -5.23
C GLN A 284 24.11 13.25 -5.57
N LEU A 285 23.07 13.80 -6.19
CA LEU A 285 22.98 15.24 -6.45
C LEU A 285 22.59 16.04 -5.21
N VAL A 286 21.80 15.44 -4.33
CA VAL A 286 21.10 16.15 -3.25
C VAL A 286 21.52 15.74 -1.84
N LYS A 287 22.38 14.71 -1.66
CA LYS A 287 22.74 14.23 -0.31
C LYS A 287 23.39 15.34 0.55
N PRO A 288 23.06 15.36 1.87
CA PRO A 288 23.49 16.43 2.78
C PRO A 288 25.02 16.59 2.90
N PHE A 289 25.72 15.47 3.03
CA PHE A 289 27.17 15.43 3.25
C PHE A 289 27.84 14.63 2.12
N PRO A 290 28.12 15.27 0.96
CA PRO A 290 28.65 14.58 -0.22
C PRO A 290 30.05 13.97 -0.01
N GLU A 291 30.83 14.50 0.93
CA GLU A 291 32.17 14.02 1.29
C GLU A 291 32.15 12.75 2.15
N VAL A 292 31.00 12.43 2.79
CA VAL A 292 30.86 11.22 3.60
C VAL A 292 30.53 10.05 2.69
N ALA A 293 31.33 8.99 2.74
CA ALA A 293 31.08 7.78 1.97
C ALA A 293 29.80 7.08 2.42
N ASP A 294 29.01 6.67 1.45
CA ASP A 294 27.82 5.85 1.71
C ASP A 294 28.24 4.41 2.02
N VAL A 295 27.40 3.68 2.76
CA VAL A 295 27.56 2.24 2.90
C VAL A 295 27.23 1.58 1.56
N ASP A 296 28.20 0.96 0.95
CA ASP A 296 28.04 0.19 -0.28
C ASP A 296 27.56 -1.24 0.04
N TYR A 297 26.26 -1.36 0.29
CA TYR A 297 25.64 -2.65 0.56
C TYR A 297 25.87 -3.66 -0.57
N ASP A 298 25.80 -3.22 -1.82
CA ASP A 298 25.87 -4.12 -2.97
C ASP A 298 27.30 -4.71 -3.09
N GLN A 299 28.33 -3.90 -2.87
CA GLN A 299 29.70 -4.37 -2.88
C GLN A 299 29.97 -5.36 -1.73
N GLU A 300 29.51 -5.06 -0.51
CA GLU A 300 29.72 -5.94 0.64
C GLU A 300 28.93 -7.26 0.51
N ILE A 301 27.71 -7.25 -0.01
CA ILE A 301 26.91 -8.43 -0.30
C ILE A 301 27.65 -9.34 -1.31
N ILE A 302 28.18 -8.77 -2.39
CA ILE A 302 28.95 -9.52 -3.42
C ILE A 302 30.21 -10.11 -2.79
N LYS A 303 30.97 -9.32 -2.05
CA LYS A 303 32.21 -9.75 -1.37
C LYS A 303 31.97 -10.89 -0.37
N GLN A 304 30.83 -10.89 0.31
CA GLN A 304 30.43 -11.93 1.26
C GLN A 304 29.70 -13.11 0.60
N ASN A 305 29.65 -13.16 -0.74
CA ASN A 305 29.01 -14.21 -1.53
C ASN A 305 27.56 -14.50 -1.09
N TYR A 306 26.73 -13.43 -1.00
CA TYR A 306 25.30 -13.59 -0.77
C TYR A 306 24.67 -14.20 -2.03
N ASP A 307 23.78 -15.15 -1.79
CA ASP A 307 22.87 -15.70 -2.77
C ASP A 307 21.42 -15.48 -2.33
N THR A 308 20.47 -15.97 -3.12
CA THR A 308 19.04 -15.85 -2.83
C THR A 308 18.65 -16.46 -1.49
N GLU A 309 19.17 -17.64 -1.18
CA GLU A 309 18.83 -18.33 0.07
C GLU A 309 19.36 -17.54 1.28
N LYS A 310 20.61 -17.07 1.20
CA LYS A 310 21.21 -16.27 2.28
C LYS A 310 20.47 -14.96 2.53
N VAL A 311 19.99 -14.29 1.48
CA VAL A 311 19.16 -13.07 1.61
C VAL A 311 17.85 -13.36 2.34
N LEU A 312 17.17 -14.46 2.00
CA LEU A 312 15.91 -14.85 2.63
C LEU A 312 16.11 -15.36 4.07
N LYS A 313 17.19 -16.12 4.30
CA LYS A 313 17.54 -16.59 5.66
C LYS A 313 17.91 -15.44 6.59
N LEU A 314 18.53 -14.39 6.08
CA LEU A 314 18.80 -13.18 6.86
C LEU A 314 17.50 -12.47 7.26
N ALA A 315 16.51 -12.45 6.37
CA ALA A 315 15.20 -11.91 6.70
C ALA A 315 14.47 -12.79 7.72
N GLU A 316 14.47 -14.11 7.57
CA GLU A 316 13.93 -15.05 8.57
C GLU A 316 14.56 -14.86 9.94
N ASP A 317 15.91 -14.78 10.00
CA ASP A 317 16.66 -14.58 11.24
C ASP A 317 16.22 -13.31 11.99
N PHE A 318 15.95 -12.22 11.25
CA PHE A 318 15.43 -11.01 11.88
C PHE A 318 14.10 -11.25 12.60
N TYR A 319 13.14 -11.94 11.97
CA TYR A 319 11.85 -12.25 12.58
C TYR A 319 11.98 -13.24 13.75
N VAL A 320 12.79 -14.27 13.60
CA VAL A 320 13.06 -15.25 14.66
C VAL A 320 13.71 -14.58 15.87
N SER A 321 14.61 -13.61 15.66
CA SER A 321 15.23 -12.82 16.74
C SER A 321 14.21 -12.03 17.58
N LEU A 322 13.06 -11.70 17.00
CA LEU A 322 11.92 -11.07 17.66
C LEU A 322 10.95 -12.08 18.32
N ASN A 323 11.31 -13.36 18.42
CA ASN A 323 10.43 -14.44 18.87
C ASN A 323 9.21 -14.66 17.95
N MET A 324 9.34 -14.33 16.66
CA MET A 324 8.37 -14.71 15.65
C MET A 324 8.56 -16.17 15.22
N SER A 325 7.81 -16.64 14.23
CA SER A 325 7.86 -18.05 13.82
C SER A 325 9.07 -18.34 12.91
N GLU A 326 9.64 -19.53 13.00
CA GLU A 326 10.47 -20.06 11.91
C GLU A 326 9.58 -20.33 10.69
N LEU A 327 10.12 -20.13 9.49
CA LEU A 327 9.40 -20.41 8.26
C LEU A 327 9.23 -21.93 8.07
N PRO A 328 8.00 -22.43 7.79
CA PRO A 328 7.75 -23.84 7.62
C PRO A 328 8.60 -24.47 6.49
N GLU A 329 8.91 -25.76 6.61
CA GLU A 329 9.60 -26.50 5.56
C GLU A 329 8.87 -26.43 4.21
N LEU A 330 7.52 -26.44 4.23
CA LEU A 330 6.70 -26.30 3.02
C LEU A 330 6.87 -24.94 2.34
N PHE A 331 7.13 -23.87 3.11
CA PHE A 331 7.46 -22.56 2.53
C PHE A 331 8.72 -22.64 1.67
N TRP A 332 9.80 -23.26 2.19
CA TRP A 332 11.07 -23.39 1.47
C TRP A 332 10.96 -24.30 0.25
N ASN A 333 10.20 -25.39 0.37
CA ASN A 333 10.06 -26.39 -0.70
C ASN A 333 9.13 -25.94 -1.84
N HIS A 334 8.12 -25.10 -1.53
CA HIS A 334 7.07 -24.76 -2.50
C HIS A 334 7.19 -23.34 -3.07
N SER A 335 7.88 -22.42 -2.41
CA SER A 335 8.05 -21.05 -2.90
C SER A 335 8.98 -20.96 -4.10
N VAL A 336 8.86 -19.89 -4.88
CA VAL A 336 9.70 -19.64 -6.06
C VAL A 336 10.41 -18.29 -5.88
N PHE A 337 11.71 -18.33 -5.73
CA PHE A 337 12.55 -17.17 -5.37
C PHE A 337 13.34 -16.59 -6.55
N GLN A 338 13.34 -17.26 -7.68
CA GLN A 338 14.03 -16.86 -8.92
C GLN A 338 13.21 -17.26 -10.13
N LYS A 339 13.34 -16.49 -11.21
CA LYS A 339 12.69 -16.85 -12.49
C LYS A 339 13.25 -18.19 -12.98
N PRO A 340 12.38 -19.17 -13.27
CA PRO A 340 12.81 -20.44 -13.88
C PRO A 340 13.55 -20.22 -15.20
N LYS A 341 14.55 -21.06 -15.50
CA LYS A 341 15.30 -20.99 -16.75
C LYS A 341 14.40 -21.31 -17.95
N ASP A 342 13.52 -22.31 -17.79
CA ASP A 342 12.57 -22.75 -18.78
C ASP A 342 11.15 -22.39 -18.29
N GLY A 343 10.54 -21.37 -18.87
CA GLY A 343 9.19 -20.94 -18.53
C GLY A 343 9.04 -19.42 -18.42
N GLU A 344 7.80 -18.97 -18.44
CA GLU A 344 7.44 -17.57 -18.24
C GLU A 344 6.91 -17.37 -16.82
N MET A 345 7.53 -16.46 -16.08
CA MET A 345 7.11 -16.00 -14.77
C MET A 345 7.28 -14.48 -14.68
N SER A 346 6.28 -13.79 -14.14
CA SER A 346 6.42 -12.38 -13.79
C SER A 346 7.19 -12.25 -12.47
N CYS A 347 8.18 -11.36 -12.42
CA CYS A 347 8.93 -11.07 -11.18
C CYS A 347 8.19 -10.14 -10.19
N VAL A 348 6.96 -9.76 -10.48
CA VAL A 348 6.13 -9.06 -9.48
C VAL A 348 5.88 -10.00 -8.31
N GLU A 349 6.32 -9.58 -7.14
CA GLU A 349 6.22 -10.35 -5.90
C GLU A 349 4.75 -10.60 -5.52
N LYS A 350 4.47 -11.79 -4.99
CA LYS A 350 3.17 -12.15 -4.47
C LYS A 350 3.26 -13.26 -3.43
N ALA A 351 2.59 -13.06 -2.30
CA ALA A 351 2.46 -14.04 -1.23
C ALA A 351 1.08 -14.72 -1.29
N TYR A 352 1.04 -16.00 -0.87
CA TYR A 352 -0.16 -16.86 -0.95
C TYR A 352 -0.34 -17.56 0.40
N ASP A 353 -1.48 -17.30 1.03
CA ASP A 353 -1.94 -17.97 2.25
C ASP A 353 -2.72 -19.24 1.86
N ILE A 354 -2.00 -20.32 1.51
CA ILE A 354 -2.59 -21.60 1.05
C ILE A 354 -3.19 -22.34 2.23
N GLU A 355 -2.35 -22.70 3.20
CA GLU A 355 -2.67 -23.35 4.47
C GLU A 355 -1.79 -22.74 5.57
N PRO A 356 -2.12 -22.92 6.87
CA PRO A 356 -1.31 -22.39 7.96
C PRO A 356 0.15 -22.82 7.95
N ASP A 357 0.43 -24.04 7.48
CA ASP A 357 1.77 -24.64 7.39
C ASP A 357 2.36 -24.59 5.97
N ASP A 358 1.61 -24.11 4.98
CA ASP A 358 2.04 -23.97 3.57
C ASP A 358 1.79 -22.57 3.02
N PRO A 359 2.29 -21.50 3.66
CA PRO A 359 2.33 -20.20 3.01
C PRO A 359 3.40 -20.20 1.93
N ARG A 360 3.14 -19.52 0.81
CA ARG A 360 4.09 -19.48 -0.31
C ARG A 360 4.36 -18.07 -0.78
N ILE A 361 5.53 -17.86 -1.36
CA ILE A 361 5.87 -16.63 -2.05
C ILE A 361 6.41 -16.93 -3.46
N LYS A 362 6.08 -16.05 -4.38
CA LYS A 362 6.70 -15.98 -5.70
C LYS A 362 7.37 -14.63 -5.84
N THR A 363 8.68 -14.62 -6.07
CA THR A 363 9.49 -13.40 -6.20
C THR A 363 10.72 -13.66 -7.08
N CYS A 364 11.41 -12.61 -7.48
CA CYS A 364 12.76 -12.68 -8.09
C CYS A 364 13.71 -11.88 -7.19
N VAL A 365 14.30 -12.57 -6.22
CA VAL A 365 15.19 -11.94 -5.25
C VAL A 365 16.43 -11.36 -5.95
N LYS A 366 16.66 -10.07 -5.75
CA LYS A 366 17.87 -9.40 -6.22
C LYS A 366 18.95 -9.45 -5.14
N ILE A 367 20.19 -9.67 -5.55
CA ILE A 367 21.34 -9.60 -4.64
C ILE A 367 21.83 -8.16 -4.62
N SER A 368 21.15 -7.34 -3.81
CA SER A 368 21.35 -5.90 -3.71
C SER A 368 20.75 -5.34 -2.42
N ARG A 369 21.09 -4.10 -2.07
CA ARG A 369 20.46 -3.36 -0.96
C ARG A 369 18.94 -3.42 -1.03
N GLU A 370 18.37 -3.17 -2.21
CA GLU A 370 16.93 -3.20 -2.40
C GLU A 370 16.37 -4.62 -2.24
N GLY A 371 17.09 -5.65 -2.70
CA GLY A 371 16.67 -7.04 -2.51
C GLY A 371 16.67 -7.48 -1.06
N LEU A 372 17.62 -7.01 -0.25
CA LEU A 372 17.59 -7.21 1.20
C LEU A 372 16.35 -6.57 1.84
N ARG A 373 16.08 -5.30 1.52
CA ARG A 373 14.91 -4.59 2.00
C ARG A 373 13.62 -5.30 1.61
N GLN A 374 13.53 -5.74 0.36
CA GLN A 374 12.38 -6.44 -0.19
C GLN A 374 12.15 -7.79 0.51
N ALA A 375 13.21 -8.58 0.77
CA ALA A 375 13.09 -9.86 1.45
C ALA A 375 12.48 -9.70 2.87
N HIS A 376 12.94 -8.70 3.65
CA HIS A 376 12.39 -8.44 4.98
C HIS A 376 10.92 -8.02 4.93
N ARG A 377 10.53 -7.24 3.92
CA ARG A 377 9.14 -6.87 3.70
C ARG A 377 8.28 -8.08 3.33
N ASP A 378 8.76 -8.92 2.46
CA ASP A 378 8.04 -10.07 1.93
C ASP A 378 7.84 -11.17 2.98
N ILE A 379 8.88 -11.46 3.78
CA ILE A 379 8.77 -12.38 4.92
C ILE A 379 7.78 -11.83 5.96
N GLY A 380 7.65 -10.52 6.12
CA GLY A 380 6.63 -9.91 6.99
C GLY A 380 5.20 -10.29 6.63
N ARG A 381 4.90 -10.48 5.34
CA ARG A 381 3.59 -10.98 4.90
C ARG A 381 3.40 -12.45 5.25
N ILE A 382 4.45 -13.26 5.10
CA ILE A 382 4.42 -14.68 5.47
C ILE A 382 4.24 -14.83 6.98
N GLU A 383 4.98 -14.04 7.77
CA GLU A 383 4.80 -14.01 9.22
C GLU A 383 3.37 -13.64 9.64
N TYR A 384 2.76 -12.69 8.98
CA TYR A 384 1.37 -12.35 9.26
C TYR A 384 0.45 -13.56 8.98
N PHE A 385 0.65 -14.29 7.87
CA PHE A 385 -0.10 -15.50 7.56
C PHE A 385 0.06 -16.57 8.64
N LEU A 386 1.29 -16.78 9.11
CA LEU A 386 1.58 -17.74 10.19
C LEU A 386 0.89 -17.35 11.51
N GLN A 387 0.82 -16.06 11.82
CA GLN A 387 0.25 -15.62 13.10
C GLN A 387 -1.28 -15.71 13.15
N PHE A 388 -1.98 -15.49 12.06
CA PHE A 388 -3.44 -15.61 12.02
C PHE A 388 -3.94 -16.98 11.53
N GLY A 389 -3.06 -17.94 11.26
CA GLY A 389 -3.40 -19.22 10.64
C GLY A 389 -4.47 -20.05 11.37
N ASP A 390 -4.56 -19.92 12.69
CA ASP A 390 -5.55 -20.63 13.53
C ASP A 390 -6.94 -19.96 13.53
N LEU A 391 -7.09 -18.78 12.93
CA LEU A 391 -8.37 -18.09 12.88
C LEU A 391 -9.33 -18.72 11.85
N PRO A 392 -10.66 -18.57 12.05
CA PRO A 392 -11.63 -18.81 11.00
C PRO A 392 -11.25 -18.13 9.69
N GLN A 393 -11.56 -18.75 8.54
CA GLN A 393 -11.12 -18.29 7.22
C GLN A 393 -11.50 -16.82 6.94
N VAL A 394 -12.65 -16.35 7.44
CA VAL A 394 -13.09 -14.97 7.29
C VAL A 394 -12.17 -13.95 7.97
N TYR A 395 -11.45 -14.37 9.00
CA TYR A 395 -10.53 -13.52 9.77
C TYR A 395 -9.07 -13.63 9.33
N ARG A 396 -8.74 -14.59 8.45
CA ARG A 396 -7.39 -14.76 7.89
C ARG A 396 -7.13 -13.68 6.83
N ASN A 397 -7.07 -12.44 7.31
CA ASN A 397 -6.74 -11.26 6.51
C ASN A 397 -6.05 -10.22 7.40
N TRP A 398 -5.46 -9.22 6.78
CA TRP A 398 -4.93 -8.03 7.48
C TRP A 398 -6.01 -7.36 8.32
N ALA A 399 -5.65 -6.66 9.39
CA ALA A 399 -6.59 -5.83 10.14
C ALA A 399 -7.28 -4.77 9.25
N ASN A 400 -6.52 -4.20 8.31
CA ASN A 400 -6.96 -3.53 7.09
C ASN A 400 -5.83 -3.56 6.06
N GLU A 401 -6.09 -3.11 4.83
CA GLU A 401 -5.12 -3.15 3.71
C GLU A 401 -3.79 -2.44 4.01
N ALA A 402 -3.79 -1.39 4.83
CA ALA A 402 -2.60 -0.64 5.20
C ALA A 402 -1.66 -1.41 6.15
N PHE A 403 -2.21 -2.31 6.98
CA PHE A 403 -1.41 -3.16 7.88
C PHE A 403 -0.53 -4.14 7.11
N GLY A 404 -1.07 -4.74 6.03
CA GLY A 404 -0.30 -5.64 5.17
C GLY A 404 0.93 -4.98 4.55
N GLU A 405 0.86 -3.67 4.30
CA GLU A 405 2.01 -2.89 3.83
C GLU A 405 2.94 -2.48 4.98
N ALA A 406 2.38 -2.08 6.14
CA ALA A 406 3.14 -1.47 7.22
C ALA A 406 4.04 -2.45 7.98
N VAL A 407 3.58 -3.67 8.23
CA VAL A 407 4.30 -4.65 9.07
C VAL A 407 5.68 -4.96 8.51
N GLY A 408 5.75 -5.47 7.28
CA GLY A 408 7.02 -5.81 6.65
C GLY A 408 7.92 -4.59 6.45
N ASN A 409 7.35 -3.43 6.12
CA ASN A 409 8.11 -2.20 5.94
C ASN A 409 8.71 -1.68 7.26
N SER A 410 8.02 -1.81 8.41
CA SER A 410 8.58 -1.39 9.71
C SER A 410 9.77 -2.24 10.13
N ILE A 411 9.77 -3.54 9.82
CA ILE A 411 10.91 -4.44 10.01
C ILE A 411 12.06 -4.05 9.07
N ALA A 412 11.75 -3.85 7.79
CA ALA A 412 12.74 -3.42 6.80
C ALA A 412 13.40 -2.08 7.17
N LEU A 413 12.66 -1.17 7.81
CA LEU A 413 13.19 0.11 8.28
C LEU A 413 14.26 -0.08 9.37
N SER A 414 14.05 -1.00 10.32
CA SER A 414 15.04 -1.37 11.34
C SER A 414 16.26 -2.07 10.73
N PHE A 415 16.02 -3.05 9.85
CA PHE A 415 17.08 -3.75 9.13
C PHE A 415 17.97 -2.80 8.31
N MET A 416 17.37 -1.78 7.67
CA MET A 416 18.10 -0.79 6.86
C MET A 416 18.78 0.31 7.70
N SER A 417 18.70 0.26 9.03
CA SER A 417 19.47 1.15 9.89
C SER A 417 20.99 0.88 9.76
N LEU A 418 21.81 1.93 9.84
CA LEU A 418 23.26 1.74 9.77
C LEU A 418 23.80 0.94 10.96
N ARG A 419 23.11 0.96 12.12
CA ARG A 419 23.47 0.14 13.28
C ARG A 419 23.32 -1.34 12.95
N HIS A 420 22.20 -1.73 12.34
CA HIS A 420 22.01 -3.12 11.92
C HIS A 420 23.00 -3.53 10.85
N ALA A 421 23.25 -2.70 9.83
CA ALA A 421 24.27 -2.98 8.81
C ALA A 421 25.66 -3.24 9.43
N LYS A 422 26.03 -2.50 10.49
CA LYS A 422 27.28 -2.73 11.23
C LYS A 422 27.24 -4.04 12.02
N SER A 423 26.14 -4.37 12.68
CA SER A 423 26.00 -5.60 13.49
C SER A 423 26.16 -6.89 12.67
N ILE A 424 25.73 -6.88 11.41
CA ILE A 424 25.83 -8.00 10.46
C ILE A 424 27.02 -7.88 9.51
N ASN A 425 27.96 -6.99 9.79
CA ASN A 425 29.19 -6.76 9.01
C ASN A 425 28.96 -6.34 7.54
N LEU A 426 27.85 -5.69 7.20
CA LEU A 426 27.67 -5.04 5.89
C LEU A 426 28.36 -3.68 5.79
N THR A 427 28.98 -3.22 6.86
CA THR A 427 29.91 -2.11 6.87
C THR A 427 30.93 -2.26 8.00
N SER A 428 32.17 -1.92 7.74
CA SER A 428 33.24 -1.83 8.75
C SER A 428 33.50 -0.40 9.20
N SER A 429 32.91 0.59 8.55
CA SER A 429 33.13 2.01 8.81
C SER A 429 32.60 2.43 10.17
N GLU A 430 33.26 3.40 10.80
CA GLU A 430 32.65 4.12 11.92
C GLU A 430 31.45 4.92 11.41
N LEU A 431 30.36 4.85 12.17
CA LEU A 431 29.11 5.49 11.81
C LEU A 431 29.07 6.90 12.39
N SER A 432 29.41 7.90 11.57
CA SER A 432 29.29 9.30 11.96
C SER A 432 27.82 9.79 11.95
N GLU A 433 27.58 10.91 12.60
CA GLU A 433 26.25 11.57 12.56
C GLU A 433 25.85 11.94 11.13
N GLU A 434 26.82 12.39 10.32
CA GLU A 434 26.61 12.72 8.91
C GLU A 434 26.24 11.48 8.08
N ALA A 435 26.81 10.32 8.38
CA ALA A 435 26.43 9.06 7.71
C ALA A 435 24.99 8.67 8.06
N HIS A 436 24.61 8.76 9.33
CA HIS A 436 23.23 8.54 9.74
C HIS A 436 22.26 9.55 9.09
N MET A 437 22.66 10.80 8.99
CA MET A 437 21.86 11.84 8.32
C MET A 437 21.69 11.54 6.83
N ASN A 438 22.75 11.20 6.12
CA ASN A 438 22.71 10.80 4.71
C ASN A 438 21.77 9.61 4.49
N ASN A 439 21.82 8.59 5.35
CA ASN A 439 20.92 7.44 5.27
C ASN A 439 19.46 7.82 5.52
N ALA A 440 19.17 8.64 6.54
CA ALA A 440 17.81 9.13 6.80
C ALA A 440 17.28 9.99 5.65
N PHE A 441 18.14 10.82 5.06
CA PHE A 441 17.80 11.63 3.89
C PHE A 441 17.50 10.76 2.66
N TYR A 442 18.28 9.70 2.43
CA TYR A 442 17.99 8.73 1.37
C TYR A 442 16.60 8.09 1.55
N MET A 443 16.26 7.68 2.77
CA MET A 443 14.93 7.15 3.08
C MET A 443 13.83 8.19 2.88
N LEU A 444 14.08 9.47 3.19
CA LEU A 444 13.15 10.56 2.97
C LEU A 444 12.82 10.76 1.49
N LEU A 445 13.83 10.64 0.60
CA LEU A 445 13.66 10.76 -0.86
C LEU A 445 12.74 9.68 -1.45
N GLN A 446 12.61 8.53 -0.80
CA GLN A 446 11.68 7.47 -1.18
C GLN A 446 10.31 7.65 -0.52
N THR A 447 10.28 8.07 0.74
CA THR A 447 9.07 8.03 1.56
C THR A 447 8.08 9.16 1.23
N LEU A 448 8.51 10.42 1.28
CA LEU A 448 7.59 11.56 1.14
C LEU A 448 7.03 11.74 -0.28
N PRO A 449 7.84 11.62 -1.36
CA PRO A 449 7.30 11.66 -2.71
C PRO A 449 6.26 10.56 -2.94
N PHE A 450 6.51 9.32 -2.45
CA PHE A 450 5.58 8.22 -2.56
C PHE A 450 4.27 8.48 -1.80
N MET A 451 4.33 9.02 -0.59
CA MET A 451 3.14 9.37 0.18
C MET A 451 2.29 10.41 -0.53
N THR A 452 2.91 11.47 -1.05
CA THR A 452 2.19 12.52 -1.77
C THR A 452 1.57 12.01 -3.08
N PHE A 453 2.27 11.14 -3.80
CA PHE A 453 1.76 10.45 -4.98
C PHE A 453 0.56 9.56 -4.64
N ALA A 454 0.71 8.67 -3.66
CA ALA A 454 -0.36 7.76 -3.24
C ALA A 454 -1.64 8.50 -2.83
N TYR A 455 -1.50 9.60 -2.07
CA TYR A 455 -2.61 10.46 -1.70
C TYR A 455 -3.23 11.18 -2.92
N ALA A 456 -2.42 11.66 -3.86
CA ALA A 456 -2.88 12.31 -5.07
C ALA A 456 -3.71 11.37 -5.97
N VAL A 457 -3.24 10.11 -6.15
CA VAL A 457 -3.93 9.12 -7.00
C VAL A 457 -5.34 8.86 -6.49
N ASP A 458 -5.52 8.55 -5.22
CA ASP A 458 -6.86 8.20 -4.72
C ASP A 458 -7.73 9.44 -4.48
N THR A 459 -7.16 10.62 -4.21
CA THR A 459 -7.91 11.88 -4.25
C THR A 459 -8.54 12.10 -5.63
N TRP A 460 -7.79 11.83 -6.71
CA TRP A 460 -8.30 11.91 -8.07
C TRP A 460 -9.32 10.78 -8.36
N ARG A 461 -9.06 9.53 -7.94
CA ARG A 461 -9.93 8.38 -8.20
C ARG A 461 -11.27 8.48 -7.50
N TRP A 462 -11.32 8.99 -6.26
CA TRP A 462 -12.58 9.22 -5.57
C TRP A 462 -13.49 10.18 -6.35
N ASP A 463 -12.92 11.22 -6.95
CA ASP A 463 -13.67 12.15 -7.78
C ASP A 463 -14.05 11.57 -9.15
N VAL A 464 -13.30 10.61 -9.67
CA VAL A 464 -13.67 9.84 -10.86
C VAL A 464 -14.84 8.89 -10.54
N PHE A 465 -14.77 8.16 -9.43
CA PHE A 465 -15.80 7.19 -9.06
C PHE A 465 -17.13 7.84 -8.72
N ASN A 466 -17.13 8.97 -8.04
CA ASN A 466 -18.36 9.71 -7.73
C ASN A 466 -18.88 10.58 -8.90
N GLY A 467 -18.18 10.61 -10.04
CA GLY A 467 -18.57 11.33 -11.25
C GLY A 467 -18.21 12.82 -11.29
N ASN A 468 -17.52 13.36 -10.28
CA ASN A 468 -17.04 14.77 -10.29
C ASN A 468 -15.96 15.00 -11.36
N ILE A 469 -15.21 13.97 -11.73
CA ILE A 469 -14.23 13.99 -12.82
C ILE A 469 -14.69 13.00 -13.89
N THR A 470 -15.04 13.51 -15.06
CA THR A 470 -15.45 12.70 -16.21
C THR A 470 -14.27 12.38 -17.12
N GLU A 471 -14.43 11.44 -18.06
CA GLU A 471 -13.40 11.06 -19.03
C GLU A 471 -12.81 12.28 -19.77
N ALA A 472 -13.63 13.26 -20.11
CA ALA A 472 -13.19 14.48 -20.77
C ALA A 472 -12.18 15.31 -19.95
N ASP A 473 -12.21 15.14 -18.62
CA ASP A 473 -11.40 15.91 -17.67
C ASP A 473 -10.28 15.09 -17.03
N TYR A 474 -10.22 13.75 -17.24
CA TYR A 474 -9.28 12.86 -16.56
C TYR A 474 -7.87 13.43 -16.48
N ASN A 475 -7.27 13.78 -17.62
CA ASN A 475 -5.88 14.22 -17.66
C ASN A 475 -5.68 15.61 -17.04
N CYS A 476 -6.51 16.59 -17.38
CA CYS A 476 -6.33 17.95 -16.88
C CYS A 476 -6.56 18.05 -15.38
N LYS A 477 -7.53 17.32 -14.84
CA LYS A 477 -7.76 17.23 -13.39
C LYS A 477 -6.63 16.49 -12.68
N TRP A 478 -6.12 15.41 -13.28
CA TRP A 478 -4.93 14.72 -12.76
C TRP A 478 -3.73 15.67 -12.68
N ARG A 479 -3.41 16.37 -13.77
CA ARG A 479 -2.26 17.30 -13.79
C ARG A 479 -2.39 18.40 -12.75
N LYS A 480 -3.62 18.89 -12.54
CA LYS A 480 -3.88 19.89 -11.48
C LYS A 480 -3.64 19.31 -10.08
N ILE A 481 -4.09 18.11 -9.81
CA ILE A 481 -3.91 17.45 -8.51
C ILE A 481 -2.42 17.18 -8.24
N VAL A 482 -1.66 16.72 -9.24
CA VAL A 482 -0.21 16.53 -9.15
C VAL A 482 0.51 17.83 -8.83
N GLU A 483 0.13 18.93 -9.48
CA GLU A 483 0.68 20.25 -9.19
C GLU A 483 0.35 20.69 -7.75
N ASP A 484 -0.91 20.57 -7.34
CA ASP A 484 -1.39 21.05 -6.03
C ASP A 484 -0.79 20.23 -4.85
N ILE A 485 -0.58 18.91 -5.05
CA ILE A 485 -0.14 17.99 -3.98
C ILE A 485 1.36 17.73 -4.04
N GLN A 486 1.92 17.46 -5.24
CA GLN A 486 3.32 17.08 -5.40
C GLN A 486 4.22 18.24 -5.87
N GLY A 487 3.67 19.35 -6.34
CA GLY A 487 4.47 20.45 -6.91
C GLY A 487 5.23 20.04 -8.18
N LEU A 488 4.65 19.15 -8.97
CA LEU A 488 5.27 18.66 -10.21
C LEU A 488 4.48 19.16 -11.42
N GLU A 489 5.22 19.48 -12.50
CA GLU A 489 4.62 19.88 -13.77
C GLU A 489 5.02 18.93 -14.90
N ALA A 490 4.18 18.82 -15.91
CA ALA A 490 4.53 18.14 -17.15
C ALA A 490 5.65 18.89 -17.90
N PRO A 491 6.52 18.19 -18.66
CA PRO A 491 7.58 18.87 -19.43
C PRO A 491 7.04 19.84 -20.49
N THR A 492 5.86 19.56 -21.03
CA THR A 492 5.18 20.33 -22.07
C THR A 492 3.71 20.51 -21.72
N ASP A 493 3.02 21.43 -22.40
CA ASP A 493 1.57 21.53 -22.30
C ASP A 493 0.89 20.19 -22.57
N ARG A 494 -0.23 19.98 -21.91
CA ARG A 494 -1.04 18.76 -22.02
C ARG A 494 -2.41 19.06 -22.63
N SER A 495 -3.14 18.01 -22.92
CA SER A 495 -4.52 18.11 -23.36
C SER A 495 -5.44 17.16 -22.61
N SER A 496 -6.73 17.42 -22.65
CA SER A 496 -7.76 16.54 -22.11
C SER A 496 -7.81 15.18 -22.82
N ASN A 497 -7.25 15.04 -24.04
CA ASN A 497 -7.17 13.76 -24.74
C ASN A 497 -6.15 12.79 -24.14
N GLY A 498 -5.15 13.28 -23.42
CA GLY A 498 -4.17 12.46 -22.73
C GLY A 498 -4.76 11.69 -21.55
N PHE A 499 -3.95 10.81 -20.97
CA PHE A 499 -4.24 10.09 -19.73
C PHE A 499 -2.93 9.71 -19.05
N ASP A 500 -2.21 10.70 -18.55
CA ASP A 500 -0.83 10.59 -18.07
C ASP A 500 -0.68 9.57 -16.93
N ILE A 501 -1.63 9.50 -15.98
CA ILE A 501 -1.55 8.58 -14.83
C ILE A 501 -1.73 7.11 -15.22
N SER A 502 -2.24 6.82 -16.41
CA SER A 502 -2.42 5.43 -16.84
C SER A 502 -1.12 4.65 -17.08
N THR A 503 0.02 5.34 -17.01
CA THR A 503 1.34 4.68 -16.99
C THR A 503 1.67 4.02 -15.65
N ASP A 504 0.81 4.16 -14.65
CA ASP A 504 0.93 3.48 -13.38
C ASP A 504 0.26 2.10 -13.38
N TYR A 505 1.03 1.07 -13.00
CA TYR A 505 0.60 -0.32 -13.00
C TYR A 505 -0.55 -0.60 -12.01
N ASN A 506 -0.49 0.00 -10.81
CA ASN A 506 -1.50 -0.22 -9.78
C ASN A 506 -2.81 0.48 -10.13
N LEU A 507 -2.75 1.65 -10.77
CA LEU A 507 -3.96 2.34 -11.24
C LEU A 507 -4.72 1.48 -12.25
N VAL A 508 -4.05 1.00 -13.31
CA VAL A 508 -4.68 0.16 -14.35
C VAL A 508 -5.05 -1.23 -13.83
N SER A 509 -4.52 -1.63 -12.68
CA SER A 509 -4.85 -2.87 -11.98
C SER A 509 -5.95 -2.71 -10.93
N ASN A 510 -6.53 -1.52 -10.80
CA ASN A 510 -7.55 -1.18 -9.82
C ASN A 510 -7.13 -1.39 -8.35
N VAL A 511 -5.86 -1.18 -8.04
CA VAL A 511 -5.33 -1.27 -6.68
C VAL A 511 -5.56 0.06 -5.95
N PRO A 512 -6.26 0.10 -4.79
CA PRO A 512 -6.43 1.32 -4.00
C PRO A 512 -5.09 1.85 -3.50
N TYR A 513 -4.78 3.13 -3.77
CA TYR A 513 -3.50 3.73 -3.39
C TYR A 513 -3.46 4.24 -1.95
N ILE A 514 -4.62 4.57 -1.39
CA ILE A 514 -4.70 5.11 -0.01
C ILE A 514 -4.12 4.13 1.03
N ARG A 515 -4.12 2.81 0.73
CA ARG A 515 -3.47 1.80 1.58
C ARG A 515 -1.98 2.06 1.76
N TYR A 516 -1.30 2.54 0.71
CA TYR A 516 0.12 2.85 0.78
C TYR A 516 0.39 4.12 1.58
N PHE A 517 -0.47 5.14 1.43
CA PHE A 517 -0.38 6.35 2.23
C PHE A 517 -0.60 6.06 3.72
N ALA A 518 -1.69 5.38 4.06
CA ALA A 518 -1.98 4.96 5.44
C ALA A 518 -0.95 3.95 5.95
N GLY A 519 -0.49 3.04 5.09
CA GLY A 519 0.57 2.07 5.39
C GLY A 519 1.87 2.73 5.78
N LYS A 520 2.27 3.81 5.12
CA LYS A 520 3.46 4.58 5.52
C LYS A 520 3.29 5.26 6.88
N ILE A 521 2.12 5.78 7.22
CA ILE A 521 1.87 6.32 8.57
C ILE A 521 2.00 5.18 9.60
N LEU A 522 1.35 4.03 9.37
CA LEU A 522 1.42 2.86 10.26
C LEU A 522 2.84 2.28 10.37
N GLU A 523 3.61 2.24 9.28
CA GLU A 523 5.00 1.79 9.26
C GLU A 523 5.83 2.51 10.34
N TYR A 524 5.75 3.84 10.39
CA TYR A 524 6.48 4.63 11.39
C TYR A 524 5.86 4.54 12.79
N GLN A 525 4.54 4.38 12.92
CA GLN A 525 3.91 4.13 14.23
C GLN A 525 4.35 2.77 14.80
N PHE A 526 4.38 1.71 14.00
CA PHE A 526 4.87 0.39 14.40
C PHE A 526 6.34 0.43 14.76
N TYR A 527 7.15 1.05 13.89
CA TYR A 527 8.58 1.20 14.12
C TYR A 527 8.86 1.93 15.44
N ARG A 528 8.22 3.09 15.68
CA ARG A 528 8.38 3.83 16.93
C ARG A 528 7.98 3.01 18.15
N ALA A 529 6.85 2.29 18.09
CA ALA A 529 6.39 1.45 19.19
C ALA A 529 7.41 0.33 19.51
N MET A 530 7.92 -0.34 18.49
CA MET A 530 8.92 -1.39 18.68
C MET A 530 10.26 -0.83 19.20
N CYS A 531 10.68 0.33 18.72
CA CYS A 531 11.87 1.02 19.20
C CYS A 531 11.77 1.47 20.67
N LEU A 532 10.60 1.92 21.10
CA LEU A 532 10.33 2.23 22.52
C LEU A 532 10.37 0.98 23.39
N LYS A 533 9.76 -0.11 22.94
CA LYS A 533 9.70 -1.40 23.66
C LYS A 533 11.06 -2.10 23.77
N SER A 534 11.92 -1.92 22.78
CA SER A 534 13.31 -2.41 22.81
C SER A 534 14.27 -1.55 23.61
N ASN A 535 13.83 -0.36 24.05
CA ASN A 535 14.68 0.68 24.66
C ASN A 535 15.82 1.17 23.73
N GLU A 536 15.70 0.96 22.43
CA GLU A 536 16.62 1.48 21.40
C GLU A 536 16.31 2.94 21.03
N TYR A 537 15.07 3.36 21.23
CA TYR A 537 14.64 4.74 21.16
C TYR A 537 14.22 5.25 22.53
N VAL A 538 14.77 6.40 22.95
CA VAL A 538 14.38 7.12 24.16
C VAL A 538 14.28 8.60 23.80
N PRO A 539 13.09 9.23 23.91
CA PRO A 539 12.91 10.63 23.56
C PRO A 539 13.93 11.55 24.26
N HIS A 540 14.54 12.44 23.49
CA HIS A 540 15.53 13.43 23.96
C HIS A 540 16.84 12.86 24.52
N VAL A 541 17.16 11.60 24.28
CA VAL A 541 18.44 10.99 24.68
C VAL A 541 19.34 10.88 23.46
N PHE A 542 20.49 11.56 23.51
CA PHE A 542 21.50 11.51 22.48
C PHE A 542 22.00 10.06 22.24
N GLY A 543 22.13 9.67 20.99
CA GLY A 543 22.51 8.33 20.58
C GLY A 543 21.36 7.32 20.60
N LYS A 544 20.17 7.71 21.09
CA LYS A 544 18.94 6.89 21.07
C LYS A 544 17.79 7.57 20.31
N GLU A 545 18.13 8.28 19.24
CA GLU A 545 17.17 8.92 18.35
C GLU A 545 16.43 7.87 17.51
N LEU A 546 15.17 8.14 17.16
CA LEU A 546 14.31 7.19 16.46
C LEU A 546 14.90 6.72 15.12
N TYR A 547 15.50 7.60 14.34
CA TYR A 547 16.07 7.26 13.02
C TYR A 547 17.35 6.39 13.07
N LYS A 548 17.88 6.15 14.27
CA LYS A 548 19.03 5.27 14.53
C LYS A 548 18.66 3.93 15.15
N CYS A 549 17.38 3.74 15.45
CA CYS A 549 16.91 2.55 16.18
C CYS A 549 17.14 1.27 15.37
N ASP A 550 17.63 0.24 16.06
CA ASP A 550 17.62 -1.14 15.61
C ASP A 550 17.05 -2.02 16.72
N PHE A 551 15.86 -2.55 16.50
CA PHE A 551 15.19 -3.41 17.49
C PHE A 551 15.41 -4.90 17.28
N TYR A 552 16.39 -5.30 16.44
CA TYR A 552 16.79 -6.70 16.29
C TYR A 552 17.03 -7.36 17.65
N GLY A 553 16.56 -8.59 17.83
CA GLY A 553 16.69 -9.34 19.07
C GLY A 553 15.73 -8.93 20.19
N SER A 554 14.84 -7.95 19.97
CA SER A 554 13.91 -7.51 21.01
C SER A 554 12.68 -8.40 21.11
N VAL A 555 12.75 -9.45 21.93
CA VAL A 555 11.64 -10.36 22.20
C VAL A 555 10.38 -9.64 22.71
N THR A 556 10.54 -8.58 23.51
CA THR A 556 9.40 -7.79 24.01
C THR A 556 8.65 -7.09 22.87
N ALA A 557 9.37 -6.44 21.97
CA ALA A 557 8.77 -5.79 20.80
C ALA A 557 8.10 -6.82 19.88
N GLY A 558 8.75 -7.96 19.66
CA GLY A 558 8.22 -9.04 18.83
C GLY A 558 6.97 -9.71 19.41
N ASN A 559 6.89 -9.91 20.72
CA ASN A 559 5.70 -10.47 21.35
C ASN A 559 4.46 -9.57 21.18
N ASP A 560 4.61 -8.24 21.27
CA ASP A 560 3.50 -7.32 21.06
C ASP A 560 3.11 -7.25 19.57
N LEU A 561 4.10 -7.27 18.66
CA LEU A 561 3.84 -7.42 17.22
C LEU A 561 3.06 -8.70 16.95
N LYS A 562 3.51 -9.84 17.47
CA LYS A 562 2.84 -11.14 17.35
C LYS A 562 1.41 -11.12 17.88
N ALA A 563 1.17 -10.47 19.02
CA ALA A 563 -0.17 -10.33 19.59
C ALA A 563 -1.10 -9.53 18.67
N MET A 564 -0.59 -8.46 18.02
CA MET A 564 -1.33 -7.69 17.02
C MET A 564 -1.67 -8.55 15.79
N LEU A 565 -0.69 -9.25 15.22
CA LEU A 565 -0.87 -10.04 13.99
C LEU A 565 -1.88 -11.17 14.17
N ARG A 566 -1.91 -11.81 15.36
CA ARG A 566 -2.84 -12.87 15.70
C ARG A 566 -4.31 -12.48 15.68
N LEU A 567 -4.62 -11.19 15.71
CA LEU A 567 -5.99 -10.72 15.59
C LEU A 567 -6.52 -10.86 14.16
N GLY A 568 -5.65 -10.85 13.14
CA GLY A 568 -6.10 -10.79 11.75
C GLY A 568 -7.11 -9.67 11.55
N SER A 569 -8.26 -9.96 10.91
CA SER A 569 -9.39 -9.04 10.79
C SER A 569 -10.53 -9.30 11.80
N SER A 570 -10.28 -10.14 12.86
CA SER A 570 -11.30 -10.50 13.85
C SER A 570 -11.75 -9.34 14.73
N LYS A 571 -10.95 -8.28 14.82
CA LYS A 571 -11.25 -7.04 15.54
C LYS A 571 -11.16 -5.84 14.59
N PRO A 572 -11.82 -4.71 14.91
CA PRO A 572 -11.56 -3.46 14.22
C PRO A 572 -10.08 -3.13 14.23
N TRP A 573 -9.57 -2.59 13.12
CA TRP A 573 -8.14 -2.31 12.97
C TRP A 573 -7.57 -1.38 14.06
N VAL A 574 -8.38 -0.50 14.62
CA VAL A 574 -7.98 0.39 15.73
C VAL A 574 -7.66 -0.40 17.01
N GLU A 575 -8.31 -1.53 17.24
CA GLU A 575 -8.00 -2.41 18.37
C GLU A 575 -6.67 -3.16 18.12
N ALA A 576 -6.45 -3.63 16.90
CA ALA A 576 -5.18 -4.24 16.51
C ALA A 576 -4.01 -3.23 16.66
N LEU A 577 -4.18 -2.00 16.16
CA LEU A 577 -3.21 -0.92 16.33
C LEU A 577 -2.88 -0.68 17.80
N HIS A 578 -3.92 -0.66 18.65
CA HIS A 578 -3.76 -0.43 20.09
C HIS A 578 -2.88 -1.48 20.77
N VAL A 579 -2.97 -2.72 20.39
CA VAL A 579 -2.17 -3.82 20.97
C VAL A 579 -0.66 -3.55 20.85
N LEU A 580 -0.20 -3.10 19.70
CA LEU A 580 1.23 -2.82 19.50
C LEU A 580 1.63 -1.44 19.99
N THR A 581 0.81 -0.41 19.71
CA THR A 581 1.23 0.99 19.83
C THR A 581 0.63 1.72 21.04
N GLY A 582 -0.43 1.19 21.63
CA GLY A 582 -1.25 1.90 22.63
C GLY A 582 -2.12 3.01 22.04
N GLN A 583 -2.10 3.23 20.70
CA GLN A 583 -2.90 4.23 20.00
C GLN A 583 -4.07 3.54 19.27
N ASN A 584 -5.15 4.25 19.03
CA ASN A 584 -6.34 3.77 18.31
C ASN A 584 -6.71 4.66 17.11
N TYR A 585 -5.74 5.38 16.56
CA TYR A 585 -5.89 6.28 15.41
C TYR A 585 -4.56 6.37 14.63
N LEU A 586 -4.64 6.74 13.35
CA LEU A 586 -3.46 7.04 12.54
C LEU A 586 -2.81 8.35 13.01
N ASP A 587 -1.51 8.30 13.27
CA ASP A 587 -0.74 9.40 13.86
C ASP A 587 0.54 9.67 13.06
N SER A 588 0.61 10.83 12.43
CA SER A 588 1.78 11.28 11.65
C SER A 588 2.98 11.68 12.54
N SER A 589 2.81 11.79 13.86
CA SER A 589 3.90 12.24 14.76
C SER A 589 5.13 11.34 14.69
N ALA A 590 4.95 10.04 14.49
CA ALA A 590 6.07 9.09 14.41
C ALA A 590 6.97 9.33 13.19
N ILE A 591 6.40 9.57 12.02
CA ILE A 591 7.18 9.89 10.81
C ILE A 591 7.84 11.26 10.93
N MET A 592 7.14 12.24 11.50
CA MET A 592 7.70 13.58 11.75
C MET A 592 8.87 13.53 12.74
N GLU A 593 8.77 12.68 13.75
CA GLU A 593 9.84 12.47 14.75
C GLU A 593 11.05 11.77 14.14
N TYR A 594 10.83 10.74 13.31
CA TYR A 594 11.91 10.03 12.61
C TYR A 594 12.73 10.99 11.73
N TYR A 595 12.07 11.87 10.99
CA TYR A 595 12.72 12.81 10.08
C TYR A 595 13.03 14.18 10.70
N LYS A 596 12.83 14.36 11.99
CA LYS A 596 13.09 15.66 12.65
C LYS A 596 14.51 16.19 12.42
N PRO A 597 15.59 15.37 12.53
CA PRO A 597 16.95 15.86 12.25
C PRO A 597 17.12 16.30 10.79
N VAL A 598 16.53 15.56 9.83
CA VAL A 598 16.58 15.91 8.41
C VAL A 598 15.78 17.19 8.14
N GLN A 599 14.64 17.36 8.79
CA GLN A 599 13.86 18.59 8.69
C GLN A 599 14.67 19.80 9.14
N MET A 600 15.31 19.73 10.32
CA MET A 600 16.13 20.82 10.84
C MET A 600 17.28 21.17 9.89
N TRP A 601 17.96 20.16 9.38
CA TRP A 601 19.02 20.36 8.39
C TRP A 601 18.49 21.02 7.10
N LEU A 602 17.33 20.61 6.60
CA LEU A 602 16.68 21.24 5.43
C LEU A 602 16.31 22.70 5.69
N GLU A 603 15.77 23.00 6.87
CA GLU A 603 15.43 24.37 7.28
C GLU A 603 16.67 25.27 7.28
N ASP A 604 17.77 24.82 7.90
CA ASP A 604 19.04 25.56 7.97
C ASP A 604 19.65 25.76 6.57
N GLU A 605 19.68 24.72 5.73
CA GLU A 605 20.28 24.80 4.40
C GLU A 605 19.44 25.68 3.44
N ILE A 606 18.12 25.63 3.55
CA ILE A 606 17.18 26.47 2.79
C ILE A 606 17.35 27.94 3.16
N GLU A 607 17.49 28.24 4.46
CA GLU A 607 17.75 29.61 4.94
C GLU A 607 19.10 30.13 4.44
N LYS A 608 20.18 29.34 4.63
CA LYS A 608 21.54 29.65 4.18
C LYS A 608 21.63 29.92 2.69
N LEU A 609 20.92 29.15 1.86
CA LEU A 609 20.94 29.28 0.40
C LEU A 609 19.84 30.23 -0.14
N ASN A 610 19.02 30.80 0.73
CA ASN A 610 17.89 31.67 0.41
C ASN A 610 16.95 31.04 -0.64
N ILE A 611 16.52 29.81 -0.40
CA ILE A 611 15.66 29.03 -1.30
C ILE A 611 14.18 29.34 -1.00
N PRO A 612 13.36 29.71 -2.01
CA PRO A 612 11.92 29.88 -1.81
C PRO A 612 11.26 28.54 -1.46
N ILE A 613 10.52 28.49 -0.33
CA ILE A 613 9.80 27.29 0.12
C ILE A 613 8.48 27.15 -0.64
N GLY A 614 8.16 25.92 -1.03
CA GLY A 614 6.95 25.59 -1.78
C GLY A 614 7.05 25.96 -3.27
N TRP A 615 5.91 26.06 -3.93
CA TRP A 615 5.83 26.36 -5.36
C TRP A 615 4.62 27.25 -5.68
N ILE A 616 4.81 28.10 -6.69
CA ILE A 616 3.73 28.84 -7.34
C ILE A 616 3.14 28.00 -8.47
N LYS A 617 2.00 28.42 -9.01
CA LYS A 617 1.36 27.72 -10.12
C LYS A 617 2.27 27.59 -11.34
N SER A 618 2.17 26.45 -12.00
CA SER A 618 2.82 26.18 -13.28
C SER A 618 2.35 27.16 -14.36
N THR A 619 3.25 27.47 -15.29
CA THR A 619 2.92 28.18 -16.55
C THR A 619 2.42 27.23 -17.64
N LYS A 620 2.60 25.89 -17.42
CA LYS A 620 2.12 24.86 -18.35
C LYS A 620 0.61 24.74 -18.30
N VAL A 621 -0.01 24.57 -19.45
CA VAL A 621 -1.46 24.55 -19.61
C VAL A 621 -1.91 23.13 -19.99
N CYS A 622 -3.07 22.73 -19.50
CA CYS A 622 -3.79 21.58 -20.01
C CYS A 622 -4.99 22.08 -20.83
N HIS A 623 -4.93 21.91 -22.15
CA HIS A 623 -5.93 22.36 -23.07
C HIS A 623 -7.15 21.43 -23.06
N GLN A 624 -8.34 22.01 -22.87
CA GLN A 624 -9.60 21.32 -23.12
C GLN A 624 -9.82 21.20 -24.62
N THR A 625 -9.89 19.96 -25.12
CA THR A 625 -10.25 19.75 -26.51
C THR A 625 -11.74 20.01 -26.68
N LYS A 626 -12.09 20.99 -27.51
CA LYS A 626 -13.50 21.21 -27.86
C LYS A 626 -14.01 19.92 -28.51
N GLN A 627 -14.98 19.24 -27.90
CA GLN A 627 -15.80 18.27 -28.62
C GLN A 627 -16.43 19.06 -29.79
N GLU A 628 -16.04 18.77 -31.02
CA GLU A 628 -16.87 19.13 -32.17
C GLU A 628 -18.23 18.47 -31.91
N LYS A 629 -19.22 19.31 -31.57
CA LYS A 629 -20.61 18.90 -31.67
C LYS A 629 -20.80 18.55 -33.13
N SER A 630 -20.80 17.26 -33.44
CA SER A 630 -21.42 16.78 -34.67
C SER A 630 -22.88 17.22 -34.60
N MET A 631 -23.20 18.28 -35.33
CA MET A 631 -24.57 18.57 -35.70
C MET A 631 -25.02 17.41 -36.59
N GLU A 632 -25.90 16.59 -36.14
CA GLU A 632 -26.98 15.97 -36.92
C GLU A 632 -28.30 16.21 -36.20
#